data_6f698a214cc86bb1179ddd26204219fe
#
_entry.id   6f698a214cc86bb1179ddd26204219fe
#
_cell.length_a   1.000
_cell.length_b   1.000
_cell.length_c   1.000
_cell.angle_alpha   90.00
_cell.angle_beta   90.00
_cell.angle_gamma   90.00
#
_symmetry.space_group_name_H-M   'P 1'
#
loop_
_entity.id
_entity.type
_entity.pdbx_description
1 polymer ?
#
loop_
_entity_poly.entity_id
_entity_poly.type
_entity_poly.pdbx_seq_one_letter_code
_entity_poly.pdbx_strand_id
1 'polypeptide(L)'
;EKLQFERNVAHSNKNLIIAATGTGKTAISAFDFKDFNKQYKKEHGRDARLLFVVHREKILKQARSTFRSVMVDGNFGEIWTGRITPNFSSNLDHLFITIQTLNNNWETFEQMGADYYDYVVIDEVHHSAAGSYRELFSRFKPEIFVGLTATPERMDGKEIRPDFNNRFAAEIRLQEALNQQLLAPFDYFCVTDDSVDLSRLACKGDRYDVTALNQVYNNNPQRFG
;
A
#
# COMPACT_ATOMS: atom_id res chain seq x y z
N GLU A 1 6.05 1.06 18.97
CA GLU A 1 6.90 2.08 19.64
C GLU A 1 7.26 3.24 18.69
N LYS A 2 7.90 3.00 17.53
CA LYS A 2 8.30 4.08 16.58
C LYS A 2 7.09 4.89 16.07
N LEU A 3 5.99 4.25 15.69
CA LEU A 3 4.76 4.93 15.25
C LEU A 3 4.15 5.78 16.37
N GLN A 4 4.11 5.26 17.58
CA GLN A 4 3.62 6.00 18.74
C GLN A 4 4.52 7.17 19.10
N PHE A 5 5.85 7.02 18.93
CA PHE A 5 6.78 8.13 19.11
C PHE A 5 6.52 9.24 18.08
N GLU A 6 6.36 8.92 16.80
CA GLU A 6 6.07 9.90 15.75
C GLU A 6 4.77 10.68 16.02
N ARG A 7 3.74 10.02 16.56
CA ARG A 7 2.46 10.65 16.88
C ARG A 7 2.54 11.51 18.13
N ASN A 8 3.10 10.97 19.20
CA ASN A 8 3.08 11.62 20.52
C ASN A 8 4.13 12.71 20.67
N VAL A 9 5.30 12.55 20.06
CA VAL A 9 6.45 13.47 20.21
C VAL A 9 6.56 14.42 19.03
N ALA A 10 6.41 13.91 17.81
CA ALA A 10 6.53 14.71 16.59
C ALA A 10 5.18 15.28 16.11
N HIS A 11 4.08 14.94 16.76
CA HIS A 11 2.71 15.33 16.41
C HIS A 11 2.37 15.10 14.93
N SER A 12 2.94 14.02 14.36
CA SER A 12 2.71 13.67 12.96
C SER A 12 1.56 12.70 12.84
N ASN A 13 0.50 13.14 12.16
CA ASN A 13 -0.64 12.30 11.83
C ASN A 13 -0.46 11.52 10.52
N LYS A 14 0.63 11.78 9.76
CA LYS A 14 0.97 11.06 8.52
C LYS A 14 2.23 10.24 8.75
N ASN A 15 2.08 8.94 8.79
CA ASN A 15 3.14 8.00 9.12
C ASN A 15 3.50 7.13 7.91
N LEU A 16 4.75 7.16 7.46
CA LEU A 16 5.24 6.31 6.38
C LEU A 16 6.04 5.15 6.95
N ILE A 17 5.64 3.93 6.62
CA ILE A 17 6.34 2.69 6.95
C ILE A 17 6.99 2.14 5.69
N ILE A 18 8.32 2.08 5.68
CA ILE A 18 9.09 1.43 4.63
C ILE A 18 9.53 0.08 5.15
N ALA A 19 9.04 -0.99 4.52
CA ALA A 19 9.44 -2.33 4.91
C ALA A 19 9.46 -3.26 3.68
N ALA A 20 10.48 -4.10 3.58
CA ALA A 20 10.64 -5.03 2.47
C ALA A 20 9.40 -5.90 2.28
N THR A 21 9.15 -6.37 1.06
CA THR A 21 8.05 -7.30 0.78
C THR A 21 8.24 -8.57 1.60
N GLY A 22 7.16 -9.07 2.20
CA GLY A 22 7.23 -10.28 3.06
C GLY A 22 7.50 -10.01 4.54
N THR A 23 7.88 -8.79 4.95
CA THR A 23 8.14 -8.45 6.37
C THR A 23 6.89 -8.20 7.22
N GLY A 24 5.69 -8.36 6.65
CA GLY A 24 4.45 -8.25 7.40
C GLY A 24 3.90 -6.81 7.54
N LYS A 25 4.14 -5.91 6.55
CA LYS A 25 3.61 -4.53 6.54
C LYS A 25 2.14 -4.43 6.94
N THR A 26 1.29 -5.27 6.33
CA THR A 26 -0.15 -5.31 6.63
C THR A 26 -0.43 -5.72 8.06
N ALA A 27 0.32 -6.68 8.62
CA ALA A 27 0.18 -7.08 10.03
C ALA A 27 0.60 -5.95 10.97
N ILE A 28 1.70 -5.24 10.66
CA ILE A 28 2.13 -4.06 11.44
C ILE A 28 1.02 -3.02 11.48
N SER A 29 0.40 -2.69 10.33
CA SER A 29 -0.71 -1.73 10.29
C SER A 29 -1.95 -2.21 11.04
N ALA A 30 -2.22 -3.53 11.05
CA ALA A 30 -3.35 -4.09 11.77
C ALA A 30 -3.15 -4.04 13.31
N PHE A 31 -1.94 -4.34 13.80
CA PHE A 31 -1.61 -4.19 15.21
C PHE A 31 -1.64 -2.72 15.65
N ASP A 32 -1.10 -1.83 14.81
CA ASP A 32 -1.11 -0.41 15.10
C ASP A 32 -2.55 0.16 15.16
N PHE A 33 -3.41 -0.26 14.20
CA PHE A 33 -4.83 0.08 14.25
C PHE A 33 -5.51 -0.46 15.52
N LYS A 34 -5.20 -1.69 15.93
CA LYS A 34 -5.77 -2.28 17.16
C LYS A 34 -5.44 -1.45 18.39
N ASP A 35 -4.19 -1.02 18.51
CA ASP A 35 -3.76 -0.17 19.63
C ASP A 35 -4.40 1.22 19.56
N PHE A 36 -4.46 1.81 18.36
CA PHE A 36 -5.15 3.08 18.11
C PHE A 36 -6.65 2.98 18.48
N ASN A 37 -7.35 1.96 18.00
CA ASN A 37 -8.77 1.75 18.26
C ASN A 37 -9.06 1.62 19.78
N LYS A 38 -8.17 0.93 20.49
CA LYS A 38 -8.32 0.78 21.96
C LYS A 38 -8.22 2.13 22.69
N GLN A 39 -7.32 3.00 22.26
CA GLN A 39 -7.18 4.35 22.81
C GLN A 39 -8.35 5.24 22.38
N TYR A 40 -8.66 5.24 21.09
CA TYR A 40 -9.75 6.00 20.49
C TYR A 40 -11.11 5.73 21.18
N LYS A 41 -11.39 4.45 21.44
CA LYS A 41 -12.61 4.04 22.12
C LYS A 41 -12.72 4.59 23.54
N LYS A 42 -11.59 4.74 24.26
CA LYS A 42 -11.58 5.35 25.59
C LYS A 42 -11.88 6.85 25.54
N GLU A 43 -11.39 7.53 24.51
CA GLU A 43 -11.50 8.97 24.36
C GLU A 43 -12.85 9.39 23.77
N HIS A 44 -13.39 8.62 22.80
CA HIS A 44 -14.57 8.98 22.01
C HIS A 44 -15.81 8.13 22.29
N GLY A 45 -15.69 7.05 23.10
CA GLY A 45 -16.81 6.15 23.43
C GLY A 45 -17.30 5.26 22.30
N ARG A 46 -16.62 5.24 21.14
CA ARG A 46 -16.92 4.40 19.98
C ARG A 46 -15.65 3.78 19.41
N ASP A 47 -15.79 2.72 18.62
CA ASP A 47 -14.67 2.17 17.86
C ASP A 47 -14.25 3.13 16.72
N ALA A 48 -12.96 3.16 16.44
CA ALA A 48 -12.40 3.92 15.34
C ALA A 48 -12.78 3.29 14.00
N ARG A 49 -13.02 4.12 12.97
CA ARG A 49 -13.36 3.69 11.62
C ARG A 49 -12.11 3.60 10.76
N LEU A 50 -11.99 2.48 10.01
CA LEU A 50 -10.82 2.16 9.19
C LEU A 50 -11.15 2.22 7.69
N LEU A 51 -10.34 2.96 6.92
CA LEU A 51 -10.28 2.85 5.47
C LEU A 51 -8.94 2.24 5.06
N PHE A 52 -8.95 1.07 4.39
CA PHE A 52 -7.75 0.42 3.87
C PHE A 52 -7.76 0.46 2.34
N VAL A 53 -6.83 1.21 1.75
CA VAL A 53 -6.77 1.47 0.31
C VAL A 53 -5.59 0.74 -0.31
N VAL A 54 -5.84 0.00 -1.39
CA VAL A 54 -4.79 -0.72 -2.15
C VAL A 54 -4.89 -0.43 -3.64
N HIS A 55 -3.81 -0.74 -4.37
CA HIS A 55 -3.81 -0.68 -5.84
C HIS A 55 -4.41 -1.94 -6.49
N ARG A 56 -4.22 -3.13 -5.88
CA ARG A 56 -4.59 -4.42 -6.49
C ARG A 56 -5.63 -5.17 -5.66
N GLU A 57 -6.72 -5.61 -6.30
CA GLU A 57 -7.81 -6.37 -5.68
C GLU A 57 -7.35 -7.63 -4.93
N LYS A 58 -6.34 -8.35 -5.46
CA LYS A 58 -5.83 -9.57 -4.83
C LYS A 58 -5.32 -9.34 -3.41
N ILE A 59 -4.79 -8.14 -3.12
CA ILE A 59 -4.24 -7.78 -1.81
C ILE A 59 -5.35 -7.55 -0.78
N LEU A 60 -6.54 -7.07 -1.21
CA LEU A 60 -7.64 -6.74 -0.29
C LEU A 60 -8.09 -7.90 0.57
N LYS A 61 -8.29 -9.09 -0.04
CA LYS A 61 -8.76 -10.28 0.70
C LYS A 61 -7.75 -10.70 1.76
N GLN A 62 -6.46 -10.66 1.40
CA GLN A 62 -5.39 -10.99 2.33
C GLN A 62 -5.29 -9.96 3.45
N ALA A 63 -5.34 -8.67 3.11
CA ALA A 63 -5.31 -7.59 4.10
C ALA A 63 -6.46 -7.71 5.09
N ARG A 64 -7.71 -7.87 4.60
CA ARG A 64 -8.86 -8.07 5.48
C ARG A 64 -8.70 -9.29 6.37
N SER A 65 -8.22 -10.42 5.84
CA SER A 65 -7.97 -11.64 6.62
C SER A 65 -6.96 -11.38 7.74
N THR A 66 -5.88 -10.64 7.47
CA THR A 66 -4.89 -10.26 8.46
C THR A 66 -5.53 -9.39 9.56
N PHE A 67 -6.31 -8.38 9.19
CA PHE A 67 -7.02 -7.55 10.15
C PHE A 67 -8.00 -8.36 10.99
N ARG A 68 -8.79 -9.26 10.39
CA ARG A 68 -9.68 -10.17 11.12
C ARG A 68 -8.94 -11.01 12.16
N SER A 69 -7.80 -11.55 11.80
CA SER A 69 -6.97 -12.33 12.73
C SER A 69 -6.42 -11.49 13.87
N VAL A 70 -5.93 -10.27 13.60
CA VAL A 70 -5.35 -9.39 14.61
C VAL A 70 -6.44 -8.81 15.54
N MET A 71 -7.58 -8.41 14.97
CA MET A 71 -8.72 -7.89 15.73
C MET A 71 -9.48 -8.98 16.47
N VAL A 72 -9.26 -10.27 16.10
CA VAL A 72 -9.99 -11.44 16.64
C VAL A 72 -11.50 -11.31 16.36
N ASP A 73 -11.84 -10.79 15.17
CA ASP A 73 -13.22 -10.61 14.70
C ASP A 73 -13.37 -11.09 13.27
N GLY A 74 -14.07 -12.21 13.09
CA GLY A 74 -14.35 -12.82 11.77
C GLY A 74 -15.22 -11.97 10.85
N ASN A 75 -15.96 -11.00 11.41
CA ASN A 75 -16.83 -10.11 10.65
C ASN A 75 -16.19 -8.74 10.37
N PHE A 76 -14.97 -8.51 10.84
CA PHE A 76 -14.28 -7.24 10.65
C PHE A 76 -14.12 -6.91 9.17
N GLY A 77 -14.65 -5.76 8.77
CA GLY A 77 -14.41 -5.09 7.50
C GLY A 77 -15.11 -5.67 6.27
N GLU A 78 -15.60 -4.77 5.45
CA GLU A 78 -16.21 -5.02 4.15
C GLU A 78 -15.22 -4.79 3.01
N ILE A 79 -15.42 -5.48 1.87
CA ILE A 79 -14.61 -5.27 0.66
C ILE A 79 -15.44 -4.58 -0.41
N TRP A 80 -14.85 -3.53 -1.00
CA TRP A 80 -15.40 -2.86 -2.17
C TRP A 80 -14.38 -2.84 -3.32
N THR A 81 -14.74 -3.47 -4.44
CA THR A 81 -13.95 -3.49 -5.67
C THR A 81 -14.87 -3.24 -6.86
N GLY A 82 -14.34 -3.10 -8.07
CA GLY A 82 -15.15 -3.00 -9.28
C GLY A 82 -16.09 -4.19 -9.52
N ARG A 83 -15.89 -5.31 -8.79
CA ARG A 83 -16.70 -6.54 -8.90
C ARG A 83 -17.53 -6.85 -7.66
N ILE A 84 -17.11 -6.35 -6.52
CA ILE A 84 -17.74 -6.61 -5.21
C ILE A 84 -18.15 -5.26 -4.64
N THR A 85 -19.45 -5.08 -4.51
CA THR A 85 -20.03 -3.89 -3.86
C THR A 85 -20.50 -4.30 -2.46
N PRO A 86 -20.15 -3.57 -1.40
CA PRO A 86 -20.64 -3.86 -0.07
C PRO A 86 -22.15 -3.60 0.01
N ASN A 87 -22.80 -4.25 0.95
CA ASN A 87 -24.17 -3.91 1.28
C ASN A 87 -24.16 -2.56 2.03
N PHE A 88 -24.61 -1.50 1.39
CA PHE A 88 -24.67 -0.15 1.99
C PHE A 88 -25.64 -0.03 3.18
N SER A 89 -26.49 -1.06 3.39
CA SER A 89 -27.27 -1.17 4.62
C SER A 89 -26.45 -1.70 5.79
N SER A 90 -25.26 -2.27 5.52
CA SER A 90 -24.31 -2.69 6.53
C SER A 90 -23.42 -1.52 6.92
N ASN A 91 -22.86 -1.60 8.10
CA ASN A 91 -21.94 -0.60 8.61
C ASN A 91 -20.62 -0.61 7.82
N LEU A 92 -20.27 0.49 7.15
CA LEU A 92 -19.01 0.68 6.42
C LEU A 92 -17.87 1.23 7.31
N ASP A 93 -17.97 1.06 8.63
CA ASP A 93 -16.96 1.58 9.55
C ASP A 93 -15.55 1.01 9.30
N HIS A 94 -15.47 -0.20 8.73
CA HIS A 94 -14.19 -0.79 8.33
C HIS A 94 -14.25 -1.23 6.88
N LEU A 95 -13.63 -0.45 5.99
CA LEU A 95 -13.72 -0.66 4.55
C LEU A 95 -12.35 -0.95 3.93
N PHE A 96 -12.28 -2.02 3.14
CA PHE A 96 -11.14 -2.41 2.31
C PHE A 96 -11.49 -2.16 0.85
N ILE A 97 -10.79 -1.24 0.18
CA ILE A 97 -11.18 -0.74 -1.15
C ILE A 97 -9.97 -0.62 -2.08
N THR A 98 -10.19 -0.79 -3.39
CA THR A 98 -9.16 -0.43 -4.37
C THR A 98 -9.20 1.06 -4.65
N ILE A 99 -8.05 1.66 -4.94
CA ILE A 99 -7.97 3.09 -5.28
C ILE A 99 -8.83 3.45 -6.50
N GLN A 100 -8.93 2.55 -7.48
CA GLN A 100 -9.77 2.75 -8.66
C GLN A 100 -11.25 2.81 -8.28
N THR A 101 -11.70 1.89 -7.42
CA THR A 101 -13.10 1.89 -6.94
C THR A 101 -13.40 3.12 -6.12
N LEU A 102 -12.49 3.54 -5.27
CA LEU A 102 -12.61 4.75 -4.47
C LEU A 102 -12.75 5.98 -5.39
N ASN A 103 -11.86 6.13 -6.38
CA ASN A 103 -11.89 7.24 -7.31
C ASN A 103 -13.17 7.30 -8.16
N ASN A 104 -13.76 6.15 -8.47
CA ASN A 104 -15.00 6.08 -9.22
C ASN A 104 -16.27 6.34 -8.38
N ASN A 105 -16.14 6.43 -7.05
CA ASN A 105 -17.27 6.53 -6.14
C ASN A 105 -17.10 7.67 -5.12
N TRP A 106 -16.40 8.76 -5.49
CA TRP A 106 -16.16 9.89 -4.58
C TRP A 106 -17.42 10.48 -3.99
N GLU A 107 -18.52 10.55 -4.77
CA GLU A 107 -19.80 11.09 -4.29
C GLU A 107 -20.31 10.38 -3.02
N THR A 108 -20.11 9.05 -2.94
CA THR A 108 -20.48 8.27 -1.76
C THR A 108 -19.65 8.69 -0.54
N PHE A 109 -18.34 8.89 -0.72
CA PHE A 109 -17.46 9.30 0.38
C PHE A 109 -17.67 10.76 0.79
N GLU A 110 -17.99 11.65 -0.14
CA GLU A 110 -18.35 13.04 0.17
C GLU A 110 -19.61 13.12 1.03
N GLN A 111 -20.61 12.25 0.75
CA GLN A 111 -21.83 12.18 1.57
C GLN A 111 -21.57 11.66 2.98
N MET A 112 -20.55 10.80 3.16
CA MET A 112 -20.15 10.30 4.48
C MET A 112 -19.42 11.35 5.33
N GLY A 113 -18.76 12.31 4.67
CA GLY A 113 -17.94 13.33 5.31
C GLY A 113 -16.43 13.03 5.27
N ALA A 114 -15.63 14.09 5.23
CA ALA A 114 -14.17 13.98 5.12
C ALA A 114 -13.52 13.34 6.35
N ASP A 115 -14.14 13.42 7.49
CA ASP A 115 -13.73 12.92 8.81
C ASP A 115 -14.43 11.61 9.22
N TYR A 116 -15.14 10.97 8.28
CA TYR A 116 -15.86 9.72 8.58
C TYR A 116 -14.91 8.61 9.03
N TYR A 117 -13.76 8.45 8.36
CA TYR A 117 -12.74 7.48 8.75
C TYR A 117 -11.71 8.13 9.65
N ASP A 118 -11.47 7.52 10.79
CA ASP A 118 -10.51 8.01 11.79
C ASP A 118 -9.08 7.55 11.50
N TYR A 119 -8.95 6.41 10.80
CA TYR A 119 -7.67 5.79 10.47
C TYR A 119 -7.65 5.33 9.02
N VAL A 120 -6.71 5.84 8.22
CA VAL A 120 -6.59 5.52 6.80
C VAL A 120 -5.24 4.86 6.52
N VAL A 121 -5.27 3.67 5.93
CA VAL A 121 -4.08 2.94 5.45
C VAL A 121 -4.03 2.97 3.94
N ILE A 122 -2.86 3.29 3.40
CA ILE A 122 -2.59 3.26 1.97
C ILE A 122 -1.46 2.28 1.72
N ASP A 123 -1.78 1.13 1.12
CA ASP A 123 -0.78 0.12 0.80
C ASP A 123 -0.17 0.33 -0.59
N GLU A 124 1.12 0.04 -0.71
CA GLU A 124 1.94 0.23 -1.91
C GLU A 124 1.84 1.67 -2.44
N VAL A 125 2.00 2.64 -1.54
CA VAL A 125 1.81 4.08 -1.84
C VAL A 125 2.74 4.60 -2.96
N HIS A 126 3.82 3.89 -3.29
CA HIS A 126 4.73 4.22 -4.39
C HIS A 126 4.17 3.91 -5.80
N HIS A 127 3.19 2.99 -5.92
CA HIS A 127 2.58 2.63 -7.20
C HIS A 127 1.58 3.65 -7.73
N SER A 128 1.28 4.67 -6.96
CA SER A 128 0.28 5.63 -7.36
C SER A 128 0.82 6.62 -8.38
N ALA A 129 0.11 6.77 -9.48
CA ALA A 129 0.22 7.99 -10.27
C ALA A 129 -0.04 9.19 -9.34
N ALA A 130 0.85 10.17 -9.39
CA ALA A 130 0.95 11.29 -8.43
C ALA A 130 -0.38 12.00 -8.07
N GLY A 131 -1.41 11.85 -8.91
CA GLY A 131 -2.73 12.48 -8.74
C GLY A 131 -3.65 11.76 -7.77
N SER A 132 -3.84 10.45 -7.93
CA SER A 132 -4.91 9.70 -7.24
C SER A 132 -4.78 9.66 -5.71
N TYR A 133 -3.55 9.57 -5.18
CA TYR A 133 -3.35 9.55 -3.73
C TYR A 133 -3.25 10.95 -3.12
N ARG A 134 -2.77 11.95 -3.86
CA ARG A 134 -2.83 13.35 -3.41
C ARG A 134 -4.26 13.80 -3.23
N GLU A 135 -5.15 13.37 -4.11
CA GLU A 135 -6.58 13.62 -3.98
C GLU A 135 -7.15 12.99 -2.69
N LEU A 136 -6.72 11.76 -2.36
CA LEU A 136 -7.11 11.11 -1.10
C LEU A 136 -6.66 11.92 0.13
N PHE A 137 -5.41 12.40 0.15
CA PHE A 137 -4.91 13.25 1.24
C PHE A 137 -5.63 14.61 1.35
N SER A 138 -6.21 15.12 0.26
CA SER A 138 -6.96 16.38 0.27
C SER A 138 -8.40 16.20 0.69
N ARG A 139 -9.02 15.06 0.37
CA ARG A 139 -10.45 14.80 0.60
C ARG A 139 -10.75 14.18 1.96
N PHE A 140 -9.85 13.33 2.48
CA PHE A 140 -10.02 12.74 3.82
C PHE A 140 -9.22 13.50 4.87
N LYS A 141 -9.79 13.57 6.07
CA LYS A 141 -9.18 14.21 7.26
C LYS A 141 -9.21 13.26 8.45
N PRO A 142 -8.58 12.07 8.36
CA PRO A 142 -8.53 11.15 9.48
C PRO A 142 -7.61 11.69 10.57
N GLU A 143 -7.70 11.12 11.76
CA GLU A 143 -6.71 11.37 12.80
C GLU A 143 -5.35 10.81 12.43
N ILE A 144 -5.31 9.66 11.73
CA ILE A 144 -4.08 8.98 11.32
C ILE A 144 -4.13 8.55 9.86
N PHE A 145 -3.10 8.95 9.11
CA PHE A 145 -2.72 8.34 7.83
C PHE A 145 -1.52 7.43 7.99
N VAL A 146 -1.58 6.20 7.47
CA VAL A 146 -0.45 5.27 7.39
C VAL A 146 -0.19 4.90 5.93
N GLY A 147 0.98 5.25 5.42
CA GLY A 147 1.48 4.78 4.14
C GLY A 147 2.37 3.55 4.32
N LEU A 148 2.14 2.50 3.54
CA LEU A 148 2.96 1.30 3.50
C LEU A 148 3.66 1.22 2.15
N THR A 149 4.96 0.96 2.14
CA THR A 149 5.73 0.74 0.91
C THR A 149 6.94 -0.16 1.14
N ALA A 150 7.37 -0.86 0.10
CA ALA A 150 8.66 -1.54 0.09
C ALA A 150 9.79 -0.62 -0.41
N THR A 151 9.45 0.35 -1.26
CA THR A 151 10.39 1.27 -1.90
C THR A 151 9.88 2.69 -1.74
N PRO A 152 10.66 3.60 -1.12
CA PRO A 152 10.26 5.00 -0.97
C PRO A 152 10.38 5.79 -2.27
N GLU A 153 11.15 5.27 -3.23
CA GLU A 153 11.36 5.85 -4.54
C GLU A 153 10.17 5.49 -5.45
N ARG A 154 9.55 6.48 -6.06
CA ARG A 154 8.46 6.28 -7.00
C ARG A 154 9.00 5.89 -8.37
N MET A 155 8.16 5.21 -9.16
CA MET A 155 8.50 4.84 -10.55
C MET A 155 8.73 6.06 -11.47
N ASP A 156 8.25 7.24 -11.09
CA ASP A 156 8.49 8.51 -11.81
C ASP A 156 9.71 9.27 -11.28
N GLY A 157 10.54 8.63 -10.43
CA GLY A 157 11.73 9.24 -9.83
C GLY A 157 11.44 10.26 -8.73
N LYS A 158 10.17 10.49 -8.39
CA LYS A 158 9.80 11.43 -7.32
C LYS A 158 9.72 10.70 -5.98
N GLU A 159 10.14 11.38 -4.94
CA GLU A 159 10.01 10.86 -3.58
C GLU A 159 8.59 11.00 -3.04
N ILE A 160 8.16 10.02 -2.23
CA ILE A 160 6.87 10.07 -1.51
C ILE A 160 6.96 10.76 -0.15
N ARG A 161 8.17 10.99 0.35
CA ARG A 161 8.41 11.64 1.65
C ARG A 161 7.67 12.95 1.87
N PRO A 162 7.60 13.87 0.88
CA PRO A 162 6.87 15.14 1.06
C PRO A 162 5.40 14.96 1.43
N ASP A 163 4.75 13.90 0.95
CA ASP A 163 3.35 13.61 1.25
C ASP A 163 3.16 13.11 2.70
N PHE A 164 4.27 12.72 3.38
CA PHE A 164 4.33 12.23 4.77
C PHE A 164 5.22 13.10 5.66
N ASN A 165 5.10 14.42 5.56
CA ASN A 165 5.84 15.40 6.38
C ASN A 165 7.38 15.24 6.32
N ASN A 166 7.91 14.69 5.23
CA ASN A 166 9.33 14.36 5.00
C ASN A 166 9.93 13.39 6.06
N ARG A 167 9.10 12.56 6.71
CA ARG A 167 9.54 11.66 7.78
C ARG A 167 9.17 10.22 7.49
N PHE A 168 9.99 9.32 8.02
CA PHE A 168 9.68 7.90 8.11
C PHE A 168 9.33 7.55 9.56
N ALA A 169 8.18 6.91 9.76
CA ALA A 169 7.83 6.40 11.07
C ALA A 169 8.58 5.10 11.40
N ALA A 170 8.84 4.27 10.37
CA ALA A 170 9.66 3.07 10.49
C ALA A 170 10.27 2.72 9.14
N GLU A 171 11.50 2.18 9.15
CA GLU A 171 12.20 1.71 7.97
C GLU A 171 12.89 0.37 8.28
N ILE A 172 12.61 -0.66 7.46
CA ILE A 172 13.27 -1.97 7.47
C ILE A 172 13.50 -2.37 6.01
N ARG A 173 14.68 -2.10 5.50
CA ARG A 173 15.04 -2.43 4.12
C ARG A 173 15.37 -3.91 3.96
N LEU A 174 15.44 -4.40 2.70
CA LEU A 174 15.68 -5.80 2.40
C LEU A 174 16.93 -6.34 3.10
N GLN A 175 18.05 -5.64 3.05
CA GLN A 175 19.29 -6.05 3.70
C GLN A 175 19.14 -6.18 5.21
N GLU A 176 18.49 -5.22 5.84
CA GLU A 176 18.22 -5.25 7.28
C GLU A 176 17.26 -6.38 7.64
N ALA A 177 16.21 -6.60 6.84
CA ALA A 177 15.28 -7.71 7.04
C ALA A 177 15.95 -9.10 6.93
N LEU A 178 16.91 -9.26 6.01
CA LEU A 178 17.71 -10.46 5.89
C LEU A 178 18.65 -10.63 7.09
N ASN A 179 19.35 -9.57 7.50
CA ASN A 179 20.27 -9.61 8.64
C ASN A 179 19.56 -9.91 9.96
N GLN A 180 18.32 -9.42 10.11
CA GLN A 180 17.48 -9.68 11.27
C GLN A 180 16.69 -11.00 11.18
N GLN A 181 16.93 -11.82 10.16
CA GLN A 181 16.23 -13.10 9.91
C GLN A 181 14.71 -12.97 9.80
N LEU A 182 14.22 -11.80 9.42
CA LEU A 182 12.79 -11.56 9.13
C LEU A 182 12.39 -12.14 7.77
N LEU A 183 13.35 -12.30 6.88
CA LEU A 183 13.23 -12.93 5.56
C LEU A 183 14.24 -14.05 5.40
N ALA A 184 13.85 -15.09 4.66
CA ALA A 184 14.79 -16.16 4.29
C ALA A 184 15.85 -15.60 3.32
N PRO A 185 17.14 -15.98 3.50
CA PRO A 185 18.17 -15.65 2.55
C PRO A 185 17.87 -16.32 1.20
N PHE A 186 18.33 -15.70 0.11
CA PHE A 186 18.20 -16.23 -1.24
C PHE A 186 19.46 -15.94 -2.05
N ASP A 187 19.77 -16.85 -2.96
CA ASP A 187 20.81 -16.65 -3.94
C ASP A 187 20.19 -16.11 -5.25
N TYR A 188 20.76 -15.03 -5.77
CA TYR A 188 20.33 -14.43 -7.02
C TYR A 188 21.27 -14.85 -8.14
N PHE A 189 20.76 -15.68 -9.06
CA PHE A 189 21.47 -16.10 -10.26
C PHE A 189 20.98 -15.25 -11.44
N CYS A 190 21.86 -14.44 -12.00
CA CYS A 190 21.59 -13.71 -13.24
C CYS A 190 22.17 -14.52 -14.41
N VAL A 191 21.32 -14.96 -15.32
CA VAL A 191 21.75 -15.56 -16.56
C VAL A 191 21.72 -14.45 -17.61
N THR A 192 22.91 -14.14 -18.18
CA THR A 192 23.01 -13.27 -19.33
C THR A 192 22.52 -14.03 -20.57
N ASP A 193 21.57 -13.46 -21.28
CA ASP A 193 21.10 -14.02 -22.54
C ASP A 193 21.86 -13.36 -23.69
N ASP A 194 23.01 -13.93 -24.00
CA ASP A 194 23.89 -13.45 -25.10
C ASP A 194 23.32 -13.79 -26.49
N SER A 195 22.19 -14.50 -26.56
CA SER A 195 21.52 -14.85 -27.83
C SER A 195 20.79 -13.69 -28.47
N VAL A 196 20.58 -12.59 -27.72
CA VAL A 196 19.78 -11.43 -28.17
C VAL A 196 20.53 -10.14 -27.94
N ASP A 197 20.80 -9.38 -29.03
CA ASP A 197 21.38 -8.04 -28.94
C ASP A 197 20.27 -6.99 -28.64
N LEU A 198 20.19 -6.57 -27.40
CA LEU A 198 19.25 -5.54 -26.94
C LEU A 198 19.80 -4.12 -27.10
N SER A 199 21.06 -3.94 -27.50
CA SER A 199 21.71 -2.63 -27.57
C SER A 199 21.06 -1.66 -28.57
N ARG A 200 20.32 -2.20 -29.55
CA ARG A 200 19.66 -1.45 -30.61
C ARG A 200 18.17 -1.19 -30.35
N LEU A 201 17.65 -1.66 -29.23
CA LEU A 201 16.24 -1.45 -28.89
C LEU A 201 16.01 -0.06 -28.32
N ALA A 202 15.03 0.64 -28.85
CA ALA A 202 14.61 1.93 -28.32
C ALA A 202 13.97 1.75 -26.93
N CYS A 203 14.44 2.53 -25.95
CA CYS A 203 13.82 2.61 -24.65
C CYS A 203 12.79 3.75 -24.63
N LYS A 204 11.60 3.49 -24.08
CA LYS A 204 10.62 4.51 -23.70
C LYS A 204 10.73 4.74 -22.19
N GLY A 205 11.53 5.74 -21.78
CA GLY A 205 11.96 5.91 -20.39
C GLY A 205 12.86 4.75 -19.95
N ASP A 206 12.59 4.15 -18.79
CA ASP A 206 13.38 3.03 -18.24
C ASP A 206 12.91 1.65 -18.74
N ARG A 207 12.11 1.58 -19.77
CA ARG A 207 11.56 0.31 -20.29
C ARG A 207 11.78 0.18 -21.79
N TYR A 208 12.11 -1.02 -22.23
CA TYR A 208 12.09 -1.36 -23.64
C TYR A 208 10.65 -1.37 -24.19
N ASP A 209 10.49 -0.98 -25.46
CA ASP A 209 9.21 -1.18 -26.15
C ASP A 209 8.90 -2.68 -26.22
N VAL A 210 7.77 -3.09 -25.64
CA VAL A 210 7.37 -4.50 -25.52
C VAL A 210 7.20 -5.14 -26.89
N THR A 211 6.73 -4.39 -27.89
CA THR A 211 6.54 -4.90 -29.27
C THR A 211 7.88 -5.14 -29.93
N ALA A 212 8.82 -4.20 -29.80
CA ALA A 212 10.18 -4.34 -30.32
C ALA A 212 10.94 -5.48 -29.60
N LEU A 213 10.76 -5.60 -28.30
CA LEU A 213 11.33 -6.70 -27.48
C LEU A 213 10.83 -8.06 -27.99
N ASN A 214 9.52 -8.21 -28.16
CA ASN A 214 8.91 -9.44 -28.65
C ASN A 214 9.40 -9.79 -30.08
N GLN A 215 9.59 -8.81 -30.97
CA GLN A 215 10.11 -9.06 -32.30
C GLN A 215 11.54 -9.60 -32.30
N VAL A 216 12.41 -9.04 -31.44
CA VAL A 216 13.81 -9.50 -31.32
C VAL A 216 13.87 -10.92 -30.74
N TYR A 217 13.04 -11.22 -29.74
CA TYR A 217 12.98 -12.54 -29.15
C TYR A 217 12.35 -13.59 -30.07
N ASN A 218 11.28 -13.27 -30.79
CA ASN A 218 10.57 -14.21 -31.67
C ASN A 218 11.34 -14.47 -32.98
N ASN A 219 12.15 -13.54 -33.42
CA ASN A 219 12.93 -13.69 -34.65
C ASN A 219 14.29 -14.36 -34.44
N ASN A 220 14.59 -14.83 -33.23
CA ASN A 220 15.86 -15.49 -32.94
C ASN A 220 15.76 -17.02 -33.18
N PRO A 221 16.37 -17.55 -34.28
CA PRO A 221 16.26 -18.98 -34.60
C PRO A 221 16.95 -19.89 -33.61
N GLN A 222 17.86 -19.40 -32.76
CA GLN A 222 18.59 -20.21 -31.78
C GLN A 222 17.72 -20.61 -30.57
N ARG A 223 16.52 -20.03 -30.41
CA ARG A 223 15.61 -20.33 -29.29
C ARG A 223 14.57 -21.40 -29.58
N PHE A 224 14.40 -21.76 -30.85
CA PHE A 224 13.38 -22.71 -31.32
C PHE A 224 13.96 -24.00 -31.87
N GLY A 225 15.21 -24.32 -31.51
CA GLY A 225 15.89 -25.54 -31.87
C GLY A 225 15.75 -26.65 -30.81
#